data_4556d3488a7ff8d22922dce56d802b97
#
_entry.id   4556d3488a7ff8d22922dce56d802b97
#
_cell.length_a   1.000
_cell.length_b   1.000
_cell.length_c   1.000
_cell.angle_alpha   90.00
_cell.angle_beta   90.00
_cell.angle_gamma   90.00
#
_symmetry.space_group_name_H-M   'P 1'
#
loop_
_entity.id
_entity.type
_entity.pdbx_description
1 polymer ?
#
loop_
_entity_poly.entity_id
_entity_poly.type
_entity_poly.pdbx_seq_one_letter_code
_entity_poly.pdbx_strand_id
1 'polypeptide(L)'
;MNFIAMMNNPKNQNSISRYVKLEDYKVFDYEIPEIFLDFVIKKNAVNITTKLKLVRKNKNTKNLILDGTEIFIKKIFIDDSLLEKENYKQQRNNLKIENINKDNFLLKIEGIIKPKENTSLLGMYESNGIITTQCEAEGFRRISFHSDRPDILSKYTVRIEADKNDYPILLSNGNVVKENNLTNNRHEIIWEDPYPKPSYLFALVAGKLNCVKDNFITKSNKKVRINIYVEYGDEKYVQHAISSLKKSMKWDEDKYNLEYDLSLFNIVAVRHFNMGAMENKGLNIFNSKLILANCETTTDEELERIEGVIAHEYFHNWTGNRVTCRDWFQLSLKEGLTVFRDQQFTADVHNREIKRLDDAKFLRRNQFREDSGPTSHPVMPEKYQEIDNFYTTTIYEKGSEIIRMLNKLVKDENFYKGFSNYISTYDGKAATIDQFVDKILEHNKEIDPKKFKVWYKQNGTPKVKFRRIWDQTDEKLTIEVSQSNPIKKNPYNNLPLIIPINLAIFCGDNKTIEKTVVLKTKKQQFIFSKIRSHLQIPLVTYFREFSSPVEWESDTT
;
A
#
# COMPACT_ATOMS: atom_id res chain seq x y z
N MET A 1 27.69 -28.15 19.66
CA MET A 1 28.71 -27.15 20.04
C MET A 1 29.33 -26.58 18.78
N ASN A 2 29.56 -25.27 18.69
CA ASN A 2 30.16 -24.47 17.61
C ASN A 2 29.25 -23.87 16.51
N PHE A 3 28.18 -23.22 16.90
CA PHE A 3 27.49 -22.26 16.02
C PHE A 3 27.42 -20.82 16.62
N ILE A 4 27.75 -20.66 17.90
CA ILE A 4 27.79 -19.35 18.60
C ILE A 4 29.11 -18.59 18.35
N ALA A 5 30.17 -19.25 17.87
CA ALA A 5 31.48 -18.63 17.69
C ALA A 5 31.66 -17.82 16.39
N MET A 6 30.71 -17.85 15.46
CA MET A 6 30.77 -17.04 14.21
C MET A 6 30.08 -15.70 14.26
N MET A 7 29.32 -15.39 15.31
CA MET A 7 28.62 -14.10 15.45
C MET A 7 29.44 -12.99 16.14
N ASN A 8 30.58 -13.30 16.73
CA ASN A 8 31.37 -12.32 17.47
C ASN A 8 32.77 -12.10 16.87
N ASN A 9 32.87 -11.76 15.58
CA ASN A 9 34.13 -11.27 15.02
C ASN A 9 33.97 -9.76 14.69
N PRO A 10 34.49 -8.84 15.53
CA PRO A 10 34.28 -7.39 15.35
C PRO A 10 35.10 -6.79 14.20
N LYS A 11 35.75 -7.59 13.34
CA LYS A 11 36.61 -7.09 12.25
C LYS A 11 35.95 -7.02 10.86
N ASN A 12 34.64 -7.28 10.71
CA ASN A 12 33.92 -7.11 9.42
C ASN A 12 32.80 -6.06 9.50
N GLN A 13 33.04 -4.94 10.17
CA GLN A 13 32.15 -3.77 10.20
C GLN A 13 32.36 -2.78 9.04
N ASN A 14 32.71 -3.25 7.85
CA ASN A 14 32.69 -2.45 6.63
C ASN A 14 31.68 -3.03 5.62
N SER A 15 30.45 -3.35 6.04
CA SER A 15 29.34 -3.40 5.11
C SER A 15 28.89 -1.95 4.89
N ILE A 16 29.44 -1.30 3.89
CA ILE A 16 28.83 -0.08 3.32
C ILE A 16 27.39 -0.49 3.01
N SER A 17 26.43 0.01 3.79
CA SER A 17 25.00 -0.19 3.58
C SER A 17 24.68 0.36 2.19
N ARG A 18 24.43 -0.56 1.25
CA ARG A 18 24.27 -0.20 -0.16
C ARG A 18 22.84 0.33 -0.35
N TYR A 19 22.73 1.56 -0.82
CA TYR A 19 21.44 2.10 -1.24
C TYR A 19 20.88 1.31 -2.41
N VAL A 20 19.60 0.97 -2.33
CA VAL A 20 18.80 0.57 -3.49
C VAL A 20 18.37 1.86 -4.18
N LYS A 21 18.51 1.95 -5.51
CA LYS A 21 18.19 3.14 -6.28
C LYS A 21 17.19 2.86 -7.39
N LEU A 22 16.30 3.81 -7.64
CA LEU A 22 15.31 3.72 -8.72
C LEU A 22 15.97 3.57 -10.10
N GLU A 23 17.10 4.23 -10.32
CA GLU A 23 17.86 4.15 -11.58
C GLU A 23 18.44 2.75 -11.86
N ASP A 24 18.61 1.92 -10.82
CA ASP A 24 19.11 0.55 -10.92
C ASP A 24 18.00 -0.47 -11.22
N TYR A 25 16.74 -0.02 -11.32
CA TYR A 25 15.63 -0.93 -11.63
C TYR A 25 15.86 -1.62 -12.98
N LYS A 26 15.74 -2.95 -12.95
CA LYS A 26 15.79 -3.80 -14.15
C LYS A 26 14.66 -4.80 -14.09
N VAL A 27 14.06 -5.07 -15.23
CA VAL A 27 13.08 -6.17 -15.36
C VAL A 27 13.77 -7.47 -14.99
N PHE A 28 13.08 -8.33 -14.26
CA PHE A 28 13.61 -9.65 -13.88
C PHE A 28 13.80 -10.53 -15.12
N ASP A 29 14.91 -11.27 -15.14
CA ASP A 29 15.28 -12.08 -16.32
C ASP A 29 14.38 -13.28 -16.59
N TYR A 30 13.46 -13.59 -15.65
CA TYR A 30 12.52 -14.71 -15.75
C TYR A 30 11.10 -14.24 -15.41
N GLU A 31 10.09 -14.94 -15.94
CA GLU A 31 8.74 -14.93 -15.40
C GLU A 31 8.54 -16.10 -14.46
N ILE A 32 7.68 -15.92 -13.45
CA ILE A 32 7.25 -16.96 -12.51
C ILE A 32 5.72 -16.99 -12.54
N PRO A 33 5.10 -17.59 -13.58
CA PRO A 33 3.64 -17.53 -13.72
C PRO A 33 2.88 -18.34 -12.66
N GLU A 34 3.50 -19.38 -12.12
CA GLU A 34 2.87 -20.28 -11.16
C GLU A 34 3.85 -20.62 -10.03
N ILE A 35 3.33 -20.61 -8.80
CA ILE A 35 4.02 -21.06 -7.60
C ILE A 35 3.14 -22.06 -6.85
N PHE A 36 3.73 -23.18 -6.44
CA PHE A 36 3.14 -24.13 -5.52
C PHE A 36 3.96 -24.16 -4.22
N LEU A 37 3.27 -23.94 -3.09
CA LEU A 37 3.84 -23.96 -1.75
C LEU A 37 3.20 -25.10 -0.95
N ASP A 38 4.02 -25.97 -0.36
CA ASP A 38 3.59 -27.03 0.50
C ASP A 38 4.22 -26.85 1.90
N PHE A 39 3.36 -26.58 2.88
CA PHE A 39 3.74 -26.37 4.27
C PHE A 39 3.33 -27.56 5.13
N VAL A 40 4.30 -28.26 5.70
CA VAL A 40 4.04 -29.31 6.70
C VAL A 40 4.46 -28.77 8.07
N ILE A 41 3.47 -28.32 8.83
CA ILE A 41 3.67 -27.72 10.17
C ILE A 41 3.94 -28.83 11.17
N LYS A 42 5.07 -28.71 11.87
CA LYS A 42 5.53 -29.58 12.97
C LYS A 42 5.70 -28.76 14.23
N LYS A 43 5.85 -29.41 15.37
CA LYS A 43 5.92 -28.78 16.70
C LYS A 43 6.91 -27.61 16.80
N ASN A 44 8.10 -27.73 16.18
CA ASN A 44 9.19 -26.74 16.32
C ASN A 44 9.69 -26.20 14.99
N ALA A 45 9.14 -26.62 13.88
CA ALA A 45 9.58 -26.20 12.53
C ALA A 45 8.48 -26.41 11.51
N VAL A 46 8.60 -25.72 10.40
CA VAL A 46 7.77 -25.95 9.22
C VAL A 46 8.67 -26.44 8.07
N ASN A 47 8.38 -27.63 7.56
CA ASN A 47 8.97 -28.08 6.32
C ASN A 47 8.24 -27.36 5.19
N ILE A 48 8.99 -26.78 4.28
CA ILE A 48 8.45 -26.13 3.09
C ILE A 48 8.98 -26.79 1.83
N THR A 49 8.07 -27.07 0.90
CA THR A 49 8.44 -27.41 -0.48
C THR A 49 7.87 -26.32 -1.40
N THR A 50 8.76 -25.64 -2.10
CA THR A 50 8.41 -24.62 -3.09
C THR A 50 8.63 -25.17 -4.49
N LYS A 51 7.65 -25.01 -5.38
CA LYS A 51 7.82 -25.30 -6.80
C LYS A 51 7.52 -24.03 -7.58
N LEU A 52 8.50 -23.55 -8.36
CA LEU A 52 8.40 -22.37 -9.22
C LEU A 52 8.45 -22.82 -10.67
N LYS A 53 7.44 -22.46 -11.44
CA LYS A 53 7.48 -22.58 -12.91
C LYS A 53 8.20 -21.36 -13.45
N LEU A 54 9.35 -21.53 -14.07
CA LEU A 54 10.20 -20.45 -14.54
C LEU A 54 10.22 -20.42 -16.07
N VAL A 55 10.06 -19.22 -16.62
CA VAL A 55 10.15 -18.93 -18.05
C VAL A 55 11.19 -17.84 -18.26
N ARG A 56 12.30 -18.18 -18.96
CA ARG A 56 13.38 -17.22 -19.23
C ARG A 56 12.95 -16.16 -20.24
N LYS A 57 13.08 -14.91 -19.88
CA LYS A 57 12.82 -13.74 -20.75
C LYS A 57 14.11 -13.21 -21.39
N ASN A 58 15.17 -13.12 -20.58
CA ASN A 58 16.47 -12.67 -21.07
C ASN A 58 17.32 -13.87 -21.51
N LYS A 59 17.45 -14.07 -22.83
CA LYS A 59 18.22 -15.19 -23.43
C LYS A 59 19.71 -15.17 -23.11
N ASN A 60 20.24 -14.02 -22.68
CA ASN A 60 21.66 -13.86 -22.36
C ASN A 60 22.01 -14.29 -20.93
N THR A 61 21.02 -14.45 -20.05
CA THR A 61 21.27 -14.91 -18.68
C THR A 61 21.31 -16.43 -18.60
N LYS A 62 22.28 -16.95 -17.85
CA LYS A 62 22.39 -18.39 -17.50
C LYS A 62 22.28 -18.61 -15.99
N ASN A 63 22.08 -17.56 -15.22
CA ASN A 63 21.99 -17.60 -13.78
C ASN A 63 20.60 -17.20 -13.31
N LEU A 64 20.15 -17.82 -12.23
CA LEU A 64 18.96 -17.44 -11.50
C LEU A 64 19.36 -16.99 -10.11
N ILE A 65 18.93 -15.80 -9.71
CA ILE A 65 19.13 -15.28 -8.35
C ILE A 65 17.76 -15.11 -7.72
N LEU A 66 17.55 -15.77 -6.60
CA LEU A 66 16.31 -15.68 -5.81
C LEU A 66 16.65 -15.11 -4.44
N ASP A 67 15.83 -14.22 -3.94
CA ASP A 67 15.91 -13.73 -2.57
C ASP A 67 15.55 -14.86 -1.60
N GLY A 68 16.22 -14.93 -0.46
CA GLY A 68 15.94 -15.91 0.57
C GLY A 68 16.83 -15.71 1.81
N THR A 69 16.18 -15.62 2.97
CA THR A 69 16.83 -15.31 4.26
C THR A 69 16.35 -16.29 5.32
N GLU A 70 17.27 -16.82 6.11
CA GLU A 70 16.97 -17.71 7.25
C GLU A 70 16.21 -18.99 6.89
N ILE A 71 16.35 -19.47 5.65
CA ILE A 71 15.80 -20.72 5.16
C ILE A 71 16.90 -21.78 5.09
N PHE A 72 16.70 -22.92 5.74
CA PHE A 72 17.61 -24.05 5.64
C PHE A 72 17.24 -24.91 4.43
N ILE A 73 18.11 -24.95 3.41
CA ILE A 73 17.90 -25.78 2.20
C ILE A 73 18.24 -27.24 2.51
N LYS A 74 17.33 -28.16 2.17
CA LYS A 74 17.54 -29.61 2.18
C LYS A 74 17.98 -30.12 0.82
N LYS A 75 17.18 -29.80 -0.22
CA LYS A 75 17.38 -30.27 -1.59
C LYS A 75 16.88 -29.24 -2.59
N ILE A 76 17.51 -29.20 -3.75
CA ILE A 76 17.06 -28.42 -4.91
C ILE A 76 16.96 -29.36 -6.11
N PHE A 77 15.92 -29.20 -6.92
CA PHE A 77 15.70 -29.97 -8.14
C PHE A 77 15.34 -29.03 -9.29
N ILE A 78 15.79 -29.39 -10.49
CA ILE A 78 15.35 -28.80 -11.75
C ILE A 78 14.71 -29.92 -12.58
N ASP A 79 13.40 -29.82 -12.87
CA ASP A 79 12.60 -30.85 -13.57
C ASP A 79 12.82 -32.26 -12.99
N ASP A 80 12.65 -32.37 -11.66
CA ASP A 80 12.83 -33.58 -10.85
C ASP A 80 14.26 -34.13 -10.77
N SER A 81 15.24 -33.55 -11.46
CA SER A 81 16.65 -33.89 -11.34
C SER A 81 17.29 -33.14 -10.16
N LEU A 82 17.91 -33.87 -9.24
CA LEU A 82 18.62 -33.29 -8.10
C LEU A 82 19.73 -32.37 -8.62
N LEU A 83 19.79 -31.14 -8.08
CA LEU A 83 20.84 -30.18 -8.40
C LEU A 83 22.01 -30.38 -7.45
N GLU A 84 23.16 -30.69 -8.02
CA GLU A 84 24.41 -30.89 -7.25
C GLU A 84 24.86 -29.58 -6.60
N LYS A 85 25.57 -29.72 -5.45
CA LYS A 85 25.96 -28.60 -4.59
C LYS A 85 26.84 -27.55 -5.30
N GLU A 86 27.61 -27.98 -6.28
CA GLU A 86 28.52 -27.16 -7.09
C GLU A 86 27.79 -26.21 -8.02
N ASN A 87 26.51 -26.50 -8.35
CA ASN A 87 25.70 -25.71 -9.28
C ASN A 87 24.86 -24.62 -8.61
N TYR A 88 24.93 -24.52 -7.27
CA TYR A 88 24.25 -23.43 -6.56
C TYR A 88 25.05 -22.92 -5.36
N LYS A 89 24.83 -21.66 -5.01
CA LYS A 89 25.44 -21.00 -3.88
C LYS A 89 24.38 -20.28 -3.06
N GLN A 90 24.16 -20.74 -1.83
CA GLN A 90 23.37 -20.01 -0.86
C GLN A 90 24.24 -18.97 -0.19
N GLN A 91 23.82 -17.71 -0.26
CA GLN A 91 24.38 -16.58 0.48
C GLN A 91 23.44 -16.20 1.62
N ARG A 92 23.79 -15.18 2.41
CA ARG A 92 22.98 -14.75 3.55
C ARG A 92 21.53 -14.38 3.13
N ASN A 93 21.37 -13.67 2.00
CA ASN A 93 20.10 -13.09 1.58
C ASN A 93 19.64 -13.57 0.20
N ASN A 94 20.31 -14.50 -0.42
CA ASN A 94 19.93 -15.04 -1.73
C ASN A 94 20.44 -16.44 -2.00
N LEU A 95 19.81 -17.07 -2.98
CA LEU A 95 20.24 -18.32 -3.62
C LEU A 95 20.59 -18.01 -5.07
N LYS A 96 21.83 -18.28 -5.46
CA LYS A 96 22.28 -18.22 -6.85
C LYS A 96 22.36 -19.62 -7.41
N ILE A 97 21.69 -19.89 -8.54
CA ILE A 97 21.78 -21.11 -9.33
C ILE A 97 22.48 -20.76 -10.64
N GLU A 98 23.49 -21.52 -11.01
CA GLU A 98 24.34 -21.22 -12.16
C GLU A 98 24.11 -22.22 -13.30
N ASN A 99 24.52 -21.85 -14.52
CA ASN A 99 24.56 -22.71 -15.69
C ASN A 99 23.20 -23.32 -16.08
N ILE A 100 22.11 -22.57 -15.92
CA ILE A 100 20.79 -23.01 -16.35
C ILE A 100 20.74 -22.95 -17.88
N ASN A 101 20.58 -24.11 -18.53
CA ASN A 101 20.52 -24.21 -19.99
C ASN A 101 19.12 -24.39 -20.55
N LYS A 102 18.08 -24.25 -19.69
CA LYS A 102 16.67 -24.41 -20.08
C LYS A 102 15.97 -23.05 -20.09
N ASP A 103 15.08 -22.84 -21.04
CA ASP A 103 14.25 -21.62 -21.11
C ASP A 103 12.96 -21.75 -20.27
N ASN A 104 12.43 -22.97 -20.17
CA ASN A 104 11.27 -23.31 -19.35
C ASN A 104 11.62 -24.49 -18.47
N PHE A 105 11.43 -24.36 -17.16
CA PHE A 105 11.73 -25.42 -16.21
C PHE A 105 10.95 -25.27 -14.91
N LEU A 106 10.83 -26.36 -14.17
CA LEU A 106 10.28 -26.40 -12.82
C LEU A 106 11.43 -26.43 -11.81
N LEU A 107 11.55 -25.39 -10.99
CA LEU A 107 12.47 -25.38 -9.87
C LEU A 107 11.74 -25.82 -8.60
N LYS A 108 12.21 -26.93 -7.97
CA LYS A 108 11.70 -27.39 -6.69
C LYS A 108 12.77 -27.19 -5.61
N ILE A 109 12.41 -26.55 -4.50
CA ILE A 109 13.28 -26.33 -3.34
C ILE A 109 12.59 -26.90 -2.11
N GLU A 110 13.26 -27.81 -1.43
CA GLU A 110 12.84 -28.36 -0.12
C GLU A 110 13.66 -27.71 0.97
N GLY A 111 12.98 -27.16 1.99
CA GLY A 111 13.64 -26.45 3.07
C GLY A 111 12.92 -26.57 4.41
N ILE A 112 13.49 -25.87 5.40
CA ILE A 112 12.93 -25.75 6.77
C ILE A 112 12.99 -24.29 7.16
N ILE A 113 11.91 -23.82 7.80
CA ILE A 113 11.84 -22.54 8.51
C ILE A 113 11.37 -22.78 9.96
N LYS A 114 11.64 -21.84 10.85
CA LYS A 114 11.37 -21.96 12.28
C LYS A 114 10.59 -20.74 12.81
N PRO A 115 9.27 -20.71 12.62
CA PRO A 115 8.45 -19.55 12.98
C PRO A 115 8.54 -19.15 14.47
N LYS A 116 8.72 -20.12 15.38
CA LYS A 116 8.86 -19.86 16.82
C LYS A 116 10.15 -19.12 17.22
N GLU A 117 11.20 -19.22 16.39
CA GLU A 117 12.46 -18.51 16.61
C GLU A 117 12.48 -17.13 15.96
N ASN A 118 11.46 -16.81 15.14
CA ASN A 118 11.36 -15.54 14.44
C ASN A 118 10.71 -14.46 15.32
N THR A 119 11.50 -13.54 15.82
CA THR A 119 11.08 -12.39 16.64
C THR A 119 10.98 -11.09 15.85
N SER A 120 11.28 -11.10 14.56
CA SER A 120 11.21 -9.90 13.71
C SER A 120 9.78 -9.53 13.32
N LEU A 121 8.81 -10.44 13.49
CA LEU A 121 7.42 -10.33 13.03
C LEU A 121 7.32 -10.05 11.51
N LEU A 122 8.33 -10.48 10.75
CA LEU A 122 8.39 -10.38 9.29
C LEU A 122 8.65 -11.77 8.70
N GLY A 123 7.92 -12.16 7.66
CA GLY A 123 7.87 -13.54 7.18
C GLY A 123 6.87 -14.36 7.99
N MET A 124 7.15 -15.63 8.29
CA MET A 124 6.31 -16.50 9.10
C MET A 124 6.79 -16.53 10.55
N TYR A 125 5.88 -16.27 11.50
CA TYR A 125 6.17 -16.24 12.93
C TYR A 125 5.01 -16.78 13.77
N GLU A 126 5.22 -16.92 15.08
CA GLU A 126 4.17 -17.34 16.00
C GLU A 126 3.71 -16.17 16.88
N SER A 127 2.40 -15.96 16.95
CA SER A 127 1.72 -15.00 17.84
C SER A 127 0.73 -15.76 18.71
N ASN A 128 1.00 -15.88 20.01
CA ASN A 128 0.12 -16.52 20.98
C ASN A 128 -0.36 -17.93 20.56
N GLY A 129 0.56 -18.78 20.05
CA GLY A 129 0.28 -20.12 19.56
C GLY A 129 -0.35 -20.20 18.17
N ILE A 130 -0.54 -19.07 17.51
CA ILE A 130 -1.03 -18.96 16.13
C ILE A 130 0.17 -18.70 15.22
N ILE A 131 0.39 -19.54 14.22
CA ILE A 131 1.33 -19.26 13.15
C ILE A 131 0.65 -18.29 12.19
N THR A 132 1.33 -17.18 11.90
CA THR A 132 0.86 -16.14 10.99
C THR A 132 2.00 -15.61 10.12
N THR A 133 1.69 -14.81 9.12
CA THR A 133 2.68 -14.24 8.20
C THR A 133 2.51 -12.74 8.06
N GLN A 134 3.65 -12.03 7.86
CA GLN A 134 3.71 -10.67 7.34
C GLN A 134 4.76 -10.60 6.24
N CYS A 135 4.33 -10.37 5.01
CA CYS A 135 5.21 -10.42 3.84
C CYS A 135 5.55 -9.04 3.27
N GLU A 136 4.77 -8.02 3.51
CA GLU A 136 5.11 -6.67 3.06
C GLU A 136 6.16 -6.01 3.97
N ALA A 137 7.20 -5.38 3.41
CA ALA A 137 7.49 -5.28 1.97
C ALA A 137 8.31 -6.49 1.44
N GLU A 138 9.25 -7.03 2.21
CA GLU A 138 10.26 -8.02 1.78
C GLU A 138 10.31 -9.23 2.73
N GLY A 139 9.16 -9.62 3.31
CA GLY A 139 9.05 -10.72 4.28
C GLY A 139 8.91 -12.10 3.63
N PHE A 140 8.44 -12.20 2.39
CA PHE A 140 8.24 -13.51 1.74
C PHE A 140 9.55 -14.28 1.56
N ARG A 141 10.68 -13.58 1.36
CA ARG A 141 12.02 -14.17 1.31
C ARG A 141 12.47 -14.90 2.59
N ARG A 142 11.76 -14.69 3.72
CA ARG A 142 11.96 -15.43 4.98
C ARG A 142 11.11 -16.72 5.05
N ILE A 143 10.24 -16.93 4.06
CA ILE A 143 9.37 -18.10 3.96
C ILE A 143 9.86 -19.02 2.85
N SER A 144 10.12 -18.47 1.68
CA SER A 144 10.54 -19.22 0.49
C SER A 144 11.53 -18.44 -0.35
N PHE A 145 12.40 -19.17 -1.08
CA PHE A 145 13.22 -18.56 -2.12
C PHE A 145 12.35 -18.13 -3.30
N HIS A 146 12.39 -16.84 -3.61
CA HIS A 146 11.60 -16.22 -4.68
C HIS A 146 12.28 -14.95 -5.18
N SER A 147 11.89 -14.43 -6.34
CA SER A 147 12.20 -13.03 -6.66
C SER A 147 11.18 -12.16 -5.92
N ASP A 148 11.57 -11.73 -4.70
CA ASP A 148 10.69 -11.06 -3.73
C ASP A 148 10.53 -9.57 -4.06
N ARG A 149 9.83 -9.33 -5.18
CA ARG A 149 9.60 -8.02 -5.80
C ARG A 149 8.12 -7.84 -6.13
N PRO A 150 7.59 -6.62 -6.06
CA PRO A 150 6.16 -6.37 -6.31
C PRO A 150 5.76 -6.50 -7.80
N ASP A 151 6.71 -6.48 -8.75
CA ASP A 151 6.44 -6.67 -10.19
C ASP A 151 6.47 -8.14 -10.66
N ILE A 152 6.70 -9.09 -9.75
CA ILE A 152 6.66 -10.53 -10.04
C ILE A 152 5.33 -11.09 -9.57
N LEU A 153 4.41 -11.26 -10.53
CA LEU A 153 3.06 -11.73 -10.26
C LEU A 153 2.93 -13.21 -10.64
N SER A 154 2.48 -14.01 -9.69
CA SER A 154 2.30 -15.46 -9.84
C SER A 154 0.91 -15.90 -9.39
N LYS A 155 0.38 -16.98 -9.97
CA LYS A 155 -0.76 -17.71 -9.40
C LYS A 155 -0.25 -18.65 -8.32
N TYR A 156 -0.93 -18.64 -7.17
CA TYR A 156 -0.52 -19.40 -5.99
C TYR A 156 -1.44 -20.58 -5.74
N THR A 157 -0.85 -21.76 -5.59
CA THR A 157 -1.48 -22.93 -4.99
C THR A 157 -0.75 -23.26 -3.70
N VAL A 158 -1.48 -23.37 -2.60
CA VAL A 158 -0.91 -23.53 -1.26
C VAL A 158 -1.54 -24.72 -0.57
N ARG A 159 -0.72 -25.74 -0.25
CA ARG A 159 -1.10 -26.85 0.61
C ARG A 159 -0.56 -26.60 2.01
N ILE A 160 -1.42 -26.74 3.02
CA ILE A 160 -1.05 -26.64 4.42
C ILE A 160 -1.46 -27.93 5.11
N GLU A 161 -0.52 -28.59 5.78
CA GLU A 161 -0.72 -29.80 6.56
C GLU A 161 -0.30 -29.55 8.01
N ALA A 162 -1.15 -29.90 8.99
CA ALA A 162 -0.86 -29.73 10.41
C ALA A 162 -1.55 -30.79 11.29
N ASP A 163 -1.18 -30.85 12.57
CA ASP A 163 -1.93 -31.55 13.61
C ASP A 163 -3.27 -30.85 13.85
N LYS A 164 -4.36 -31.58 13.84
CA LYS A 164 -5.72 -31.05 13.93
C LYS A 164 -6.08 -30.50 15.31
N ASN A 165 -5.44 -30.99 16.37
CA ASN A 165 -5.69 -30.49 17.72
C ASN A 165 -4.94 -29.17 17.99
N ASP A 166 -3.74 -29.05 17.45
CA ASP A 166 -2.91 -27.84 17.65
C ASP A 166 -3.30 -26.72 16.66
N TYR A 167 -3.64 -27.08 15.43
CA TYR A 167 -3.95 -26.15 14.33
C TYR A 167 -5.25 -26.55 13.61
N PRO A 168 -6.43 -26.43 14.26
CA PRO A 168 -7.71 -26.81 13.65
C PRO A 168 -8.11 -25.89 12.47
N ILE A 169 -7.59 -24.67 12.42
CA ILE A 169 -7.83 -23.71 11.33
C ILE A 169 -6.55 -23.55 10.52
N LEU A 170 -6.65 -23.70 9.19
CA LEU A 170 -5.56 -23.52 8.22
C LEU A 170 -6.03 -22.61 7.10
N LEU A 171 -5.50 -21.39 7.03
CA LEU A 171 -5.93 -20.35 6.07
C LEU A 171 -4.80 -19.94 5.15
N SER A 172 -5.15 -19.63 3.89
CA SER A 172 -4.29 -18.96 2.95
C SER A 172 -5.12 -18.12 1.96
N ASN A 173 -4.47 -17.53 0.95
CA ASN A 173 -5.12 -16.69 -0.06
C ASN A 173 -6.02 -17.51 -1.00
N GLY A 174 -7.09 -16.88 -1.50
CA GLY A 174 -7.94 -17.43 -2.53
C GLY A 174 -9.09 -18.29 -2.02
N ASN A 175 -9.34 -19.42 -2.70
CA ASN A 175 -10.44 -20.33 -2.40
C ASN A 175 -9.92 -21.70 -1.94
N VAL A 176 -10.68 -22.37 -1.08
CA VAL A 176 -10.43 -23.77 -0.72
C VAL A 176 -10.82 -24.66 -1.90
N VAL A 177 -9.86 -25.45 -2.40
CA VAL A 177 -10.10 -26.41 -3.48
C VAL A 177 -10.15 -27.84 -2.97
N LYS A 178 -9.52 -28.14 -1.83
CA LYS A 178 -9.51 -29.47 -1.24
C LYS A 178 -9.27 -29.41 0.26
N GLU A 179 -9.93 -30.31 0.98
CA GLU A 179 -9.79 -30.48 2.43
C GLU A 179 -9.85 -31.97 2.75
N ASN A 180 -8.86 -32.50 3.48
CA ASN A 180 -8.77 -33.92 3.84
C ASN A 180 -8.34 -34.12 5.28
N ASN A 181 -8.88 -35.15 5.92
CA ASN A 181 -8.30 -35.72 7.12
C ASN A 181 -7.21 -36.74 6.72
N LEU A 182 -6.10 -36.69 7.40
CA LEU A 182 -4.98 -37.60 7.21
C LEU A 182 -4.83 -38.54 8.42
N THR A 183 -3.94 -39.52 8.34
CA THR A 183 -3.58 -40.37 9.47
C THR A 183 -2.91 -39.57 10.59
N ASN A 184 -2.84 -40.15 11.78
CA ASN A 184 -2.18 -39.60 12.98
C ASN A 184 -2.71 -38.22 13.40
N ASN A 185 -4.02 -38.02 13.35
CA ASN A 185 -4.71 -36.79 13.73
C ASN A 185 -4.22 -35.53 12.95
N ARG A 186 -3.73 -35.75 11.76
CA ARG A 186 -3.35 -34.63 10.86
C ARG A 186 -4.47 -34.34 9.86
N HIS A 187 -4.46 -33.13 9.33
CA HIS A 187 -5.35 -32.71 8.24
C HIS A 187 -4.59 -31.80 7.27
N GLU A 188 -5.16 -31.66 6.09
CA GLU A 188 -4.62 -30.75 5.08
C GLU A 188 -5.72 -29.94 4.42
N ILE A 189 -5.37 -28.72 4.03
CA ILE A 189 -6.21 -27.86 3.19
C ILE A 189 -5.37 -27.36 2.03
N ILE A 190 -5.96 -27.37 0.81
CA ILE A 190 -5.35 -26.80 -0.39
C ILE A 190 -6.15 -25.57 -0.78
N TRP A 191 -5.44 -24.47 -0.91
CA TRP A 191 -5.93 -23.16 -1.34
C TRP A 191 -5.41 -22.84 -2.75
N GLU A 192 -6.24 -22.17 -3.54
CA GLU A 192 -5.87 -21.66 -4.86
C GLU A 192 -6.33 -20.22 -5.00
N ASP A 193 -5.39 -19.32 -5.33
CA ASP A 193 -5.70 -17.94 -5.69
C ASP A 193 -5.70 -17.84 -7.22
N PRO A 194 -6.87 -17.59 -7.84
CA PRO A 194 -6.98 -17.58 -9.30
C PRO A 194 -6.32 -16.35 -9.94
N TYR A 195 -6.06 -15.30 -9.15
CA TYR A 195 -5.47 -14.06 -9.64
C TYR A 195 -3.97 -14.01 -9.37
N PRO A 196 -3.16 -13.69 -10.40
CA PRO A 196 -1.73 -13.47 -10.18
C PRO A 196 -1.51 -12.32 -9.19
N LYS A 197 -0.65 -12.55 -8.20
CA LYS A 197 -0.29 -11.55 -7.21
C LYS A 197 1.21 -11.56 -6.91
N PRO A 198 1.79 -10.44 -6.43
CA PRO A 198 3.15 -10.41 -5.93
C PRO A 198 3.27 -11.14 -4.59
N SER A 199 4.50 -11.50 -4.24
CA SER A 199 4.84 -12.24 -3.03
C SER A 199 4.46 -11.54 -1.73
N TYR A 200 4.49 -10.21 -1.69
CA TYR A 200 4.16 -9.46 -0.48
C TYR A 200 2.69 -9.60 -0.04
N LEU A 201 1.81 -10.03 -0.94
CA LEU A 201 0.38 -10.29 -0.65
C LEU A 201 0.10 -11.73 -0.19
N PHE A 202 1.13 -12.57 -0.13
CA PHE A 202 0.99 -13.93 0.40
C PHE A 202 0.67 -13.91 1.89
N ALA A 203 -0.30 -14.73 2.29
CA ALA A 203 -0.62 -14.94 3.69
C ALA A 203 -0.90 -16.41 4.01
N LEU A 204 -0.53 -16.80 5.22
CA LEU A 204 -0.87 -18.06 5.84
C LEU A 204 -1.15 -17.84 7.32
N VAL A 205 -2.26 -18.42 7.80
CA VAL A 205 -2.58 -18.45 9.23
C VAL A 205 -2.95 -19.88 9.62
N ALA A 206 -2.37 -20.39 10.71
CA ALA A 206 -2.70 -21.69 11.27
C ALA A 206 -2.78 -21.60 12.79
N GLY A 207 -3.88 -22.06 13.38
CA GLY A 207 -4.02 -21.98 14.84
C GLY A 207 -5.41 -22.31 15.37
N LYS A 208 -5.59 -22.08 16.67
CA LYS A 208 -6.87 -22.22 17.37
C LYS A 208 -7.60 -20.89 17.34
N LEU A 209 -8.55 -20.75 16.43
CA LEU A 209 -9.34 -19.55 16.22
C LEU A 209 -10.83 -19.90 16.15
N ASN A 210 -11.67 -18.97 16.61
CA ASN A 210 -13.09 -18.98 16.35
C ASN A 210 -13.42 -18.16 15.11
N CYS A 211 -14.44 -18.59 14.37
CA CYS A 211 -14.87 -17.96 13.13
C CYS A 211 -16.28 -17.39 13.25
N VAL A 212 -16.41 -16.10 13.13
CA VAL A 212 -17.71 -15.42 12.96
C VAL A 212 -17.97 -15.26 11.47
N LYS A 213 -19.16 -15.71 11.01
CA LYS A 213 -19.51 -15.79 9.59
C LYS A 213 -20.64 -14.84 9.25
N ASP A 214 -20.50 -14.21 8.09
CA ASP A 214 -21.55 -13.39 7.47
C ASP A 214 -21.43 -13.50 5.94
N ASN A 215 -22.21 -12.72 5.22
CA ASN A 215 -22.12 -12.65 3.77
C ASN A 215 -22.52 -11.26 3.24
N PHE A 216 -22.05 -10.95 2.04
CA PHE A 216 -22.41 -9.78 1.28
C PHE A 216 -22.89 -10.22 -0.12
N ILE A 217 -23.91 -9.55 -0.66
CA ILE A 217 -24.39 -9.75 -2.02
C ILE A 217 -23.93 -8.57 -2.84
N THR A 218 -23.10 -8.81 -3.84
CA THR A 218 -22.58 -7.78 -4.74
C THR A 218 -23.68 -7.24 -5.68
N LYS A 219 -23.41 -6.14 -6.34
CA LYS A 219 -24.28 -5.52 -7.34
C LYS A 219 -24.63 -6.49 -8.48
N SER A 220 -23.72 -7.39 -8.85
CA SER A 220 -23.96 -8.46 -9.84
C SER A 220 -24.64 -9.70 -9.27
N ASN A 221 -25.17 -9.65 -8.04
CA ASN A 221 -25.81 -10.77 -7.31
C ASN A 221 -24.85 -11.93 -6.96
N LYS A 222 -23.55 -11.71 -6.94
CA LYS A 222 -22.58 -12.69 -6.44
C LYS A 222 -22.60 -12.69 -4.91
N LYS A 223 -22.70 -13.89 -4.31
CA LYS A 223 -22.59 -14.06 -2.86
C LYS A 223 -21.12 -14.14 -2.45
N VAL A 224 -20.67 -13.20 -1.62
CA VAL A 224 -19.34 -13.19 -0.98
C VAL A 224 -19.51 -13.63 0.46
N ARG A 225 -18.85 -14.70 0.86
CA ARG A 225 -18.78 -15.12 2.26
C ARG A 225 -17.78 -14.24 2.99
N ILE A 226 -18.14 -13.78 4.19
CA ILE A 226 -17.28 -13.01 5.08
C ILE A 226 -17.00 -13.88 6.30
N ASN A 227 -15.73 -14.11 6.62
CA ASN A 227 -15.30 -14.81 7.81
C ASN A 227 -14.32 -13.92 8.59
N ILE A 228 -14.60 -13.70 9.87
CA ILE A 228 -13.67 -13.03 10.77
C ILE A 228 -13.20 -14.05 11.81
N TYR A 229 -11.90 -14.31 11.82
CA TYR A 229 -11.24 -15.24 12.72
C TYR A 229 -10.60 -14.48 13.88
N VAL A 230 -10.92 -14.87 15.10
CA VAL A 230 -10.45 -14.25 16.34
C VAL A 230 -10.04 -15.31 17.35
N GLU A 231 -9.30 -14.93 18.38
CA GLU A 231 -9.03 -15.79 19.53
C GLU A 231 -10.32 -16.08 20.29
N TYR A 232 -10.35 -17.22 21.01
CA TYR A 232 -11.53 -17.62 21.81
C TYR A 232 -11.94 -16.55 22.81
N GLY A 233 -13.22 -16.17 22.78
CA GLY A 233 -13.83 -15.15 23.64
C GLY A 233 -13.94 -13.76 23.01
N ASP A 234 -13.32 -13.52 21.86
CA ASP A 234 -13.37 -12.24 21.15
C ASP A 234 -14.52 -12.15 20.12
N GLU A 235 -15.28 -13.22 19.91
CA GLU A 235 -16.32 -13.33 18.85
C GLU A 235 -17.39 -12.25 18.97
N LYS A 236 -17.73 -11.86 20.18
CA LYS A 236 -18.75 -10.85 20.48
C LYS A 236 -18.33 -9.42 20.10
N TYR A 237 -17.04 -9.19 19.81
CA TYR A 237 -16.50 -7.87 19.55
C TYR A 237 -16.28 -7.56 18.07
N VAL A 238 -16.69 -8.44 17.13
CA VAL A 238 -16.42 -8.27 15.68
C VAL A 238 -17.57 -7.67 14.89
N GLN A 239 -18.72 -7.40 15.51
CA GLN A 239 -19.92 -6.95 14.79
C GLN A 239 -19.72 -5.62 14.08
N HIS A 240 -18.99 -4.69 14.70
CA HIS A 240 -18.64 -3.41 14.08
C HIS A 240 -17.76 -3.62 12.84
N ALA A 241 -16.77 -4.51 12.92
CA ALA A 241 -15.89 -4.83 11.79
C ALA A 241 -16.66 -5.45 10.60
N ILE A 242 -17.61 -6.35 10.86
CA ILE A 242 -18.49 -6.94 9.81
C ILE A 242 -19.31 -5.84 9.12
N SER A 243 -19.93 -4.96 9.91
CA SER A 243 -20.74 -3.86 9.40
C SER A 243 -19.90 -2.90 8.56
N SER A 244 -18.69 -2.55 9.03
CA SER A 244 -17.74 -1.68 8.34
C SER A 244 -17.29 -2.25 7.00
N LEU A 245 -16.96 -3.55 6.95
CA LEU A 245 -16.60 -4.22 5.70
C LEU A 245 -17.74 -4.19 4.68
N LYS A 246 -18.97 -4.50 5.10
CA LYS A 246 -20.15 -4.46 4.21
C LYS A 246 -20.41 -3.06 3.67
N LYS A 247 -20.26 -2.01 4.50
CA LYS A 247 -20.36 -0.62 4.06
C LYS A 247 -19.29 -0.28 3.03
N SER A 248 -18.04 -0.72 3.26
CA SER A 248 -16.91 -0.50 2.35
C SER A 248 -17.14 -1.17 1.00
N MET A 249 -17.60 -2.44 1.00
CA MET A 249 -17.96 -3.16 -0.22
C MET A 249 -19.04 -2.43 -1.02
N LYS A 250 -20.12 -2.03 -0.34
CA LYS A 250 -21.24 -1.30 -0.96
C LYS A 250 -20.80 0.04 -1.54
N TRP A 251 -20.02 0.80 -0.79
CA TRP A 251 -19.54 2.11 -1.24
C TRP A 251 -18.62 2.01 -2.45
N ASP A 252 -17.74 1.01 -2.51
CA ASP A 252 -16.83 0.81 -3.64
C ASP A 252 -17.60 0.45 -4.92
N GLU A 253 -18.62 -0.39 -4.81
CA GLU A 253 -19.54 -0.69 -5.91
C GLU A 253 -20.30 0.54 -6.40
N ASP A 254 -20.77 1.37 -5.49
CA ASP A 254 -21.58 2.55 -5.82
C ASP A 254 -20.72 3.70 -6.37
N LYS A 255 -19.56 3.93 -5.77
CA LYS A 255 -18.71 5.11 -6.07
C LYS A 255 -17.77 4.87 -7.23
N TYR A 256 -17.13 3.68 -7.27
CA TYR A 256 -16.08 3.34 -8.24
C TYR A 256 -16.51 2.25 -9.23
N ASN A 257 -17.69 1.67 -9.05
CA ASN A 257 -18.18 0.52 -9.81
C ASN A 257 -17.21 -0.68 -9.76
N LEU A 258 -16.61 -0.90 -8.59
CA LEU A 258 -15.66 -1.96 -8.32
C LEU A 258 -16.28 -2.99 -7.37
N GLU A 259 -16.54 -4.19 -7.88
CA GLU A 259 -17.01 -5.32 -7.06
C GLU A 259 -15.83 -6.12 -6.52
N TYR A 260 -16.01 -6.74 -5.37
CA TYR A 260 -15.05 -7.71 -4.86
C TYR A 260 -14.96 -8.92 -5.80
N ASP A 261 -13.78 -9.36 -6.14
CA ASP A 261 -13.53 -10.32 -7.23
C ASP A 261 -13.54 -11.80 -6.79
N LEU A 262 -13.29 -12.11 -5.51
CA LEU A 262 -13.38 -13.48 -4.97
C LEU A 262 -14.78 -13.77 -4.36
N SER A 263 -15.06 -15.04 -4.04
CA SER A 263 -16.29 -15.47 -3.37
C SER A 263 -16.16 -15.59 -1.86
N LEU A 264 -14.96 -15.29 -1.32
CA LEU A 264 -14.62 -15.40 0.10
C LEU A 264 -13.73 -14.26 0.50
N PHE A 265 -14.05 -13.59 1.61
CA PHE A 265 -13.23 -12.57 2.26
C PHE A 265 -12.97 -12.99 3.70
N ASN A 266 -11.72 -13.29 4.02
CA ASN A 266 -11.28 -13.65 5.35
C ASN A 266 -10.56 -12.48 6.02
N ILE A 267 -10.84 -12.27 7.29
CA ILE A 267 -10.10 -11.39 8.19
C ILE A 267 -9.59 -12.22 9.35
N VAL A 268 -8.35 -12.03 9.76
CA VAL A 268 -7.79 -12.61 10.99
C VAL A 268 -7.29 -11.51 11.90
N ALA A 269 -7.74 -11.49 13.15
CA ALA A 269 -7.23 -10.60 14.18
C ALA A 269 -6.11 -11.30 14.97
N VAL A 270 -4.93 -10.69 15.03
CA VAL A 270 -3.77 -11.21 15.77
C VAL A 270 -3.30 -10.20 16.83
N ARG A 271 -2.80 -10.70 17.97
CA ARG A 271 -2.35 -9.86 19.10
C ARG A 271 -0.99 -9.20 18.83
N HIS A 272 -0.05 -9.94 18.25
CA HIS A 272 1.31 -9.46 17.95
C HIS A 272 1.44 -9.26 16.45
N PHE A 273 1.28 -8.01 16.04
CA PHE A 273 1.38 -7.58 14.65
C PHE A 273 2.08 -6.23 14.61
N ASN A 274 3.14 -6.10 13.82
CA ASN A 274 3.95 -4.88 13.74
C ASN A 274 3.34 -3.78 12.85
N MET A 275 2.27 -4.12 12.10
CA MET A 275 1.47 -3.18 11.30
C MET A 275 0.11 -2.94 11.96
N GLY A 276 -0.65 -1.97 11.47
CA GLY A 276 -2.07 -1.81 11.83
C GLY A 276 -2.92 -2.93 11.24
N ALA A 277 -2.79 -3.11 9.95
CA ALA A 277 -3.43 -4.16 9.17
C ALA A 277 -2.61 -4.45 7.90
N MET A 278 -3.03 -5.47 7.13
CA MET A 278 -2.40 -5.87 5.89
C MET A 278 -3.43 -6.44 4.92
N GLU A 279 -3.42 -5.94 3.71
CA GLU A 279 -4.36 -6.22 2.63
C GLU A 279 -4.15 -7.55 1.89
N ASN A 280 -3.50 -8.53 2.46
CA ASN A 280 -3.24 -9.82 1.80
C ASN A 280 -4.47 -10.33 1.06
N LYS A 281 -4.32 -10.65 -0.22
CA LYS A 281 -5.44 -10.99 -1.13
C LYS A 281 -6.35 -12.08 -0.55
N GLY A 282 -7.61 -11.71 -0.25
CA GLY A 282 -8.63 -12.61 0.28
C GLY A 282 -8.43 -13.08 1.74
N LEU A 283 -7.35 -12.67 2.39
CA LEU A 283 -7.02 -13.02 3.79
C LEU A 283 -6.33 -11.83 4.46
N ASN A 284 -7.08 -10.80 4.80
CA ASN A 284 -6.53 -9.64 5.49
C ASN A 284 -6.16 -10.00 6.93
N ILE A 285 -5.01 -9.52 7.40
CA ILE A 285 -4.54 -9.73 8.77
C ILE A 285 -4.49 -8.38 9.48
N PHE A 286 -5.09 -8.30 10.65
CA PHE A 286 -5.24 -7.08 11.43
C PHE A 286 -4.62 -7.24 12.82
N ASN A 287 -4.03 -6.18 13.32
CA ASN A 287 -3.87 -6.05 14.77
C ASN A 287 -5.26 -6.09 15.42
N SER A 288 -5.44 -6.92 16.43
CA SER A 288 -6.74 -7.12 17.10
C SER A 288 -7.38 -5.80 17.58
N LYS A 289 -6.59 -4.78 17.91
CA LYS A 289 -7.05 -3.43 18.29
C LYS A 289 -7.85 -2.71 17.20
N LEU A 290 -7.70 -3.13 15.93
CA LEU A 290 -8.37 -2.52 14.78
C LEU A 290 -9.50 -3.41 14.22
N ILE A 291 -9.91 -4.42 14.97
CA ILE A 291 -11.07 -5.29 14.66
C ILE A 291 -12.03 -5.36 15.83
N LEU A 292 -11.50 -5.49 17.07
CA LEU A 292 -12.31 -5.74 18.26
C LEU A 292 -12.87 -4.42 18.80
N ALA A 293 -14.19 -4.29 18.80
CA ALA A 293 -14.91 -3.15 19.34
C ALA A 293 -15.86 -3.58 20.45
N ASN A 294 -15.68 -3.04 21.65
CA ASN A 294 -16.53 -3.26 22.80
C ASN A 294 -17.41 -2.02 23.02
N CYS A 295 -18.73 -2.17 22.98
CA CYS A 295 -19.67 -1.07 23.15
C CYS A 295 -19.56 -0.29 24.48
N GLU A 296 -18.93 -0.89 25.52
CA GLU A 296 -18.74 -0.28 26.82
C GLU A 296 -17.44 0.53 26.95
N THR A 297 -16.42 0.21 26.14
CA THR A 297 -15.06 0.75 26.32
C THR A 297 -14.44 1.37 25.08
N THR A 298 -14.95 1.05 23.87
CA THR A 298 -14.44 1.61 22.62
C THR A 298 -15.06 2.98 22.35
N THR A 299 -14.23 3.99 22.16
CA THR A 299 -14.66 5.36 21.89
C THR A 299 -15.17 5.54 20.47
N ASP A 300 -15.93 6.61 20.20
CA ASP A 300 -16.41 6.94 18.85
C ASP A 300 -15.27 7.14 17.86
N GLU A 301 -14.15 7.76 18.29
CA GLU A 301 -12.95 7.93 17.48
C GLU A 301 -12.30 6.60 17.13
N GLU A 302 -12.25 5.65 18.05
CA GLU A 302 -11.75 4.29 17.79
C GLU A 302 -12.68 3.51 16.86
N LEU A 303 -14.01 3.66 16.98
CA LEU A 303 -14.98 3.04 16.07
C LEU A 303 -14.80 3.56 14.64
N GLU A 304 -14.70 4.88 14.46
CA GLU A 304 -14.43 5.47 13.14
C GLU A 304 -13.09 5.00 12.58
N ARG A 305 -12.06 4.91 13.42
CA ARG A 305 -10.74 4.41 13.02
C ARG A 305 -10.79 2.95 12.57
N ILE A 306 -11.49 2.06 13.29
CA ILE A 306 -11.69 0.67 12.91
C ILE A 306 -12.38 0.60 11.54
N GLU A 307 -13.47 1.35 11.35
CA GLU A 307 -14.21 1.42 10.08
C GLU A 307 -13.31 1.91 8.94
N GLY A 308 -12.53 2.97 9.16
CA GLY A 308 -11.63 3.54 8.16
C GLY A 308 -10.50 2.59 7.77
N VAL A 309 -9.87 1.87 8.73
CA VAL A 309 -8.80 0.90 8.41
C VAL A 309 -9.37 -0.33 7.70
N ILE A 310 -10.55 -0.82 8.06
CA ILE A 310 -11.21 -1.91 7.34
C ILE A 310 -11.52 -1.51 5.90
N ALA A 311 -11.96 -0.27 5.68
CA ALA A 311 -12.18 0.27 4.36
C ALA A 311 -10.87 0.37 3.56
N HIS A 312 -9.79 0.86 4.18
CA HIS A 312 -8.46 0.95 3.60
C HIS A 312 -7.98 -0.40 3.08
N GLU A 313 -7.97 -1.44 3.93
CA GLU A 313 -7.53 -2.78 3.55
C GLU A 313 -8.43 -3.41 2.47
N TYR A 314 -9.73 -3.16 2.53
CA TYR A 314 -10.65 -3.62 1.49
C TYR A 314 -10.39 -2.93 0.15
N PHE A 315 -10.17 -1.61 0.15
CA PHE A 315 -9.95 -0.85 -1.10
C PHE A 315 -8.64 -1.22 -1.79
N HIS A 316 -7.65 -1.69 -1.04
CA HIS A 316 -6.45 -2.26 -1.62
C HIS A 316 -6.72 -3.43 -2.57
N ASN A 317 -7.87 -4.11 -2.48
CA ASN A 317 -8.19 -5.19 -3.41
C ASN A 317 -8.01 -4.78 -4.88
N TRP A 318 -8.35 -3.53 -5.22
CA TRP A 318 -8.16 -2.96 -6.56
C TRP A 318 -6.92 -2.05 -6.63
N THR A 319 -6.72 -1.19 -5.64
CA THR A 319 -5.60 -0.23 -5.60
C THR A 319 -4.45 -0.76 -4.74
N GLY A 320 -3.72 -1.75 -5.27
CA GLY A 320 -2.61 -2.45 -4.63
C GLY A 320 -2.52 -3.92 -5.03
N ASN A 321 -3.65 -4.66 -5.02
CA ASN A 321 -3.66 -6.09 -5.28
C ASN A 321 -3.89 -6.41 -6.76
N ARG A 322 -5.01 -5.98 -7.35
CA ARG A 322 -5.31 -6.17 -8.78
C ARG A 322 -4.40 -5.30 -9.66
N VAL A 323 -4.19 -4.06 -9.27
CA VAL A 323 -3.15 -3.19 -9.85
C VAL A 323 -2.11 -2.95 -8.77
N THR A 324 -0.91 -3.50 -8.94
CA THR A 324 0.17 -3.43 -7.96
C THR A 324 1.28 -2.45 -8.35
N CYS A 325 2.28 -2.27 -7.49
CA CYS A 325 3.42 -1.40 -7.74
C CYS A 325 4.50 -2.11 -8.56
N ARG A 326 5.15 -1.40 -9.51
CA ARG A 326 6.29 -1.95 -10.26
C ARG A 326 7.52 -2.19 -9.35
N ASP A 327 7.74 -1.29 -8.41
CA ASP A 327 8.85 -1.31 -7.46
C ASP A 327 8.44 -0.53 -6.21
N TRP A 328 9.20 -0.65 -5.14
CA TRP A 328 8.86 -0.01 -3.86
C TRP A 328 9.02 1.52 -3.84
N PHE A 329 9.66 2.13 -4.84
CA PHE A 329 9.65 3.58 -5.01
C PHE A 329 8.26 4.11 -5.38
N GLN A 330 7.39 3.22 -5.89
CA GLN A 330 6.00 3.51 -6.24
C GLN A 330 5.04 3.28 -5.06
N LEU A 331 5.51 3.08 -3.83
CA LEU A 331 4.67 2.69 -2.68
C LEU A 331 3.44 3.59 -2.51
N SER A 332 3.57 4.90 -2.71
CA SER A 332 2.45 5.85 -2.62
C SER A 332 1.39 5.64 -3.72
N LEU A 333 1.70 4.92 -4.80
CA LEU A 333 0.71 4.55 -5.82
C LEU A 333 -0.42 3.70 -5.23
N LYS A 334 -0.09 2.80 -4.31
CA LYS A 334 -1.11 2.04 -3.59
C LYS A 334 -1.55 2.75 -2.30
N GLU A 335 -0.62 3.19 -1.47
CA GLU A 335 -0.93 3.75 -0.15
C GLU A 335 -1.62 5.12 -0.23
N GLY A 336 -1.03 6.06 -0.95
CA GLY A 336 -1.63 7.40 -1.10
C GLY A 336 -2.98 7.35 -1.80
N LEU A 337 -3.15 6.46 -2.81
CA LEU A 337 -4.43 6.29 -3.50
C LEU A 337 -5.48 5.63 -2.61
N THR A 338 -5.10 4.66 -1.80
CA THR A 338 -6.03 3.97 -0.91
C THR A 338 -6.41 4.86 0.28
N VAL A 339 -5.48 5.64 0.85
CA VAL A 339 -5.80 6.69 1.85
C VAL A 339 -6.76 7.74 1.28
N PHE A 340 -6.57 8.18 0.04
CA PHE A 340 -7.52 9.08 -0.60
C PHE A 340 -8.92 8.48 -0.67
N ARG A 341 -9.05 7.18 -0.96
CA ARG A 341 -10.32 6.47 -1.06
C ARG A 341 -10.96 6.23 0.31
N ASP A 342 -10.18 5.83 1.33
CA ASP A 342 -10.72 5.64 2.68
C ASP A 342 -11.17 6.96 3.32
N GLN A 343 -10.45 8.07 3.08
CA GLN A 343 -10.88 9.41 3.49
C GLN A 343 -12.17 9.84 2.79
N GLN A 344 -12.34 9.52 1.49
CA GLN A 344 -13.60 9.77 0.78
C GLN A 344 -14.74 8.92 1.35
N PHE A 345 -14.48 7.64 1.64
CA PHE A 345 -15.45 6.73 2.24
C PHE A 345 -15.93 7.27 3.59
N THR A 346 -15.01 7.56 4.49
CA THR A 346 -15.35 8.09 5.83
C THR A 346 -16.12 9.41 5.72
N ALA A 347 -15.74 10.30 4.81
CA ALA A 347 -16.44 11.56 4.55
C ALA A 347 -17.87 11.35 4.01
N ASP A 348 -18.08 10.36 3.15
CA ASP A 348 -19.40 10.06 2.57
C ASP A 348 -20.31 9.33 3.56
N VAL A 349 -19.77 8.51 4.46
CA VAL A 349 -20.53 7.74 5.46
C VAL A 349 -20.88 8.57 6.69
N HIS A 350 -20.01 9.50 7.07
CA HIS A 350 -20.17 10.34 8.27
C HIS A 350 -20.41 11.83 7.88
N ASN A 351 -19.41 12.68 8.07
CA ASN A 351 -19.51 14.10 7.79
C ASN A 351 -18.27 14.62 7.03
N ARG A 352 -18.50 15.16 5.85
CA ARG A 352 -17.42 15.60 4.94
C ARG A 352 -16.58 16.75 5.51
N GLU A 353 -17.21 17.71 6.13
CA GLU A 353 -16.57 18.91 6.64
C GLU A 353 -15.69 18.57 7.86
N ILE A 354 -16.22 17.74 8.76
CA ILE A 354 -15.50 17.29 9.96
C ILE A 354 -14.32 16.41 9.53
N LYS A 355 -14.56 15.41 8.69
CA LYS A 355 -13.50 14.53 8.20
C LYS A 355 -12.38 15.33 7.51
N ARG A 356 -12.74 16.27 6.65
CA ARG A 356 -11.74 17.12 5.98
C ARG A 356 -10.92 17.95 6.94
N LEU A 357 -11.56 18.50 7.97
CA LEU A 357 -10.87 19.27 9.02
C LEU A 357 -9.87 18.41 9.79
N ASP A 358 -10.26 17.18 10.12
CA ASP A 358 -9.41 16.26 10.88
C ASP A 358 -8.24 15.73 10.04
N ASP A 359 -8.46 15.40 8.76
CA ASP A 359 -7.38 15.06 7.82
C ASP A 359 -6.37 16.20 7.68
N ALA A 360 -6.86 17.44 7.52
CA ALA A 360 -6.00 18.62 7.43
C ALA A 360 -5.20 18.87 8.70
N LYS A 361 -5.82 18.69 9.89
CA LYS A 361 -5.14 18.80 11.20
C LYS A 361 -4.08 17.70 11.35
N PHE A 362 -4.42 16.45 10.98
CA PHE A 362 -3.49 15.33 11.05
C PHE A 362 -2.27 15.56 10.15
N LEU A 363 -2.49 15.96 8.91
CA LEU A 363 -1.43 16.29 7.95
C LEU A 363 -0.50 17.37 8.51
N ARG A 364 -1.05 18.48 9.01
CA ARG A 364 -0.25 19.60 9.56
C ARG A 364 0.53 19.21 10.80
N ARG A 365 -0.04 18.41 11.69
CA ARG A 365 0.59 17.99 12.94
C ARG A 365 1.70 16.98 12.75
N ASN A 366 1.54 16.06 11.79
CA ASN A 366 2.43 14.92 11.60
C ASN A 366 3.29 15.08 10.33
N GLN A 367 2.69 15.21 9.16
CA GLN A 367 3.40 15.19 7.89
C GLN A 367 4.23 16.47 7.66
N PHE A 368 3.72 17.65 7.99
CA PHE A 368 4.51 18.90 7.86
C PHE A 368 5.74 18.88 8.80
N ARG A 369 5.64 18.26 9.98
CA ARG A 369 6.79 18.06 10.86
C ARG A 369 7.80 17.09 10.26
N GLU A 370 7.35 15.97 9.71
CA GLU A 370 8.19 15.01 8.99
C GLU A 370 8.89 15.70 7.81
N ASP A 371 8.17 16.49 7.03
CA ASP A 371 8.68 17.19 5.86
C ASP A 371 9.69 18.33 6.20
N SER A 372 9.62 18.88 7.39
CA SER A 372 10.57 19.89 7.89
C SER A 372 11.76 19.29 8.64
N GLY A 373 11.72 18.02 8.98
CA GLY A 373 12.72 17.31 9.77
C GLY A 373 13.85 16.67 8.96
N PRO A 374 14.79 16.01 9.65
CA PRO A 374 15.93 15.34 9.00
C PRO A 374 15.53 14.13 8.15
N THR A 375 14.37 13.56 8.39
CA THR A 375 13.80 12.41 7.67
C THR A 375 12.96 12.84 6.46
N SER A 376 12.92 14.13 6.11
CA SER A 376 12.20 14.66 4.96
C SER A 376 12.61 13.94 3.66
N HIS A 377 11.64 13.44 2.93
CA HIS A 377 11.84 12.73 1.67
C HIS A 377 10.69 13.01 0.68
N PRO A 378 10.89 12.81 -0.63
CA PRO A 378 9.82 12.89 -1.62
C PRO A 378 8.75 11.81 -1.41
N VAL A 379 7.54 12.04 -1.93
CA VAL A 379 6.48 11.01 -1.99
C VAL A 379 6.87 9.84 -2.89
N MET A 380 7.67 10.09 -3.93
CA MET A 380 8.34 9.06 -4.73
C MET A 380 9.86 9.22 -4.52
N PRO A 381 10.45 8.56 -3.50
CA PRO A 381 11.89 8.62 -3.27
C PRO A 381 12.65 7.91 -4.40
N GLU A 382 13.91 8.29 -4.61
CA GLU A 382 14.76 7.70 -5.66
C GLU A 382 15.80 6.72 -5.09
N LYS A 383 15.89 6.59 -3.75
CA LYS A 383 16.83 5.68 -3.07
C LYS A 383 16.36 5.36 -1.66
N TYR A 384 16.65 4.15 -1.20
CA TYR A 384 16.48 3.73 0.20
C TYR A 384 17.56 2.73 0.62
N GLN A 385 17.71 2.53 1.92
CA GLN A 385 18.53 1.47 2.51
C GLN A 385 17.64 0.32 3.00
N GLU A 386 16.61 0.65 3.77
CA GLU A 386 15.59 -0.25 4.28
C GLU A 386 14.22 0.28 3.84
N ILE A 387 13.47 -0.52 3.10
CA ILE A 387 12.18 -0.09 2.55
C ILE A 387 11.15 0.22 3.66
N ASP A 388 11.19 -0.48 4.77
CA ASP A 388 10.27 -0.30 5.89
C ASP A 388 10.32 1.13 6.47
N ASN A 389 11.42 1.89 6.24
CA ASN A 389 11.53 3.29 6.63
C ASN A 389 10.67 4.25 5.77
N PHE A 390 10.04 3.77 4.70
CA PHE A 390 9.16 4.59 3.85
C PHE A 390 7.67 4.43 4.14
N TYR A 391 7.29 3.65 5.14
CA TYR A 391 5.91 3.62 5.63
C TYR A 391 5.65 4.85 6.51
N THR A 392 5.59 6.03 5.88
CA THR A 392 5.64 7.36 6.51
C THR A 392 4.39 8.18 6.19
N THR A 393 4.11 9.22 7.00
CA THR A 393 3.00 10.14 6.70
C THR A 393 3.18 10.88 5.38
N THR A 394 4.40 11.01 4.86
CA THR A 394 4.66 11.56 3.53
C THR A 394 4.14 10.63 2.42
N ILE A 395 4.42 9.34 2.50
CA ILE A 395 3.95 8.35 1.50
C ILE A 395 2.43 8.22 1.51
N TYR A 396 1.82 8.15 2.69
CA TYR A 396 0.39 7.92 2.90
C TYR A 396 -0.42 9.22 2.73
N GLU A 397 -0.24 10.16 3.62
CA GLU A 397 -1.11 11.34 3.75
C GLU A 397 -0.79 12.43 2.72
N LYS A 398 0.48 12.79 2.53
CA LYS A 398 0.85 13.74 1.46
C LYS A 398 0.57 13.12 0.09
N GLY A 399 0.78 11.80 -0.07
CA GLY A 399 0.39 11.06 -1.27
C GLY A 399 -1.09 11.22 -1.57
N SER A 400 -1.98 11.04 -0.59
CA SER A 400 -3.42 11.21 -0.75
C SER A 400 -3.80 12.65 -1.09
N GLU A 401 -3.15 13.64 -0.49
CA GLU A 401 -3.40 15.07 -0.79
C GLU A 401 -3.01 15.44 -2.23
N ILE A 402 -1.94 14.85 -2.77
CA ILE A 402 -1.57 15.05 -4.18
C ILE A 402 -2.67 14.50 -5.09
N ILE A 403 -3.24 13.35 -4.77
CA ILE A 403 -4.34 12.75 -5.53
C ILE A 403 -5.61 13.60 -5.38
N ARG A 404 -5.88 14.12 -4.19
CA ARG A 404 -7.00 15.05 -3.94
C ARG A 404 -6.88 16.33 -4.76
N MET A 405 -5.66 16.91 -4.85
CA MET A 405 -5.41 18.05 -5.74
C MET A 405 -5.65 17.69 -7.21
N LEU A 406 -5.19 16.51 -7.64
CA LEU A 406 -5.39 16.03 -9.01
C LEU A 406 -6.88 15.91 -9.32
N ASN A 407 -7.65 15.31 -8.42
CA ASN A 407 -9.10 15.22 -8.55
C ASN A 407 -9.77 16.61 -8.67
N LYS A 408 -9.41 17.58 -7.80
CA LYS A 408 -9.92 18.96 -7.91
C LYS A 408 -9.57 19.63 -9.23
N LEU A 409 -8.36 19.44 -9.73
CA LEU A 409 -7.89 20.03 -11.00
C LEU A 409 -8.66 19.50 -12.21
N VAL A 410 -8.95 18.21 -12.25
CA VAL A 410 -9.65 17.58 -13.39
C VAL A 410 -11.17 17.50 -13.21
N LYS A 411 -11.68 17.75 -12.01
CA LYS A 411 -13.06 17.55 -11.53
C LYS A 411 -13.45 16.06 -11.46
N ASP A 412 -14.46 15.76 -10.64
CA ASP A 412 -14.86 14.39 -10.31
C ASP A 412 -15.14 13.52 -11.54
N GLU A 413 -15.92 14.01 -12.49
CA GLU A 413 -16.29 13.25 -13.69
C GLU A 413 -15.06 12.73 -14.45
N ASN A 414 -14.09 13.63 -14.73
CA ASN A 414 -12.86 13.26 -15.44
C ASN A 414 -11.95 12.39 -14.58
N PHE A 415 -11.92 12.61 -13.26
CA PHE A 415 -11.14 11.79 -12.34
C PHE A 415 -11.63 10.35 -12.33
N TYR A 416 -12.92 10.10 -12.12
CA TYR A 416 -13.49 8.76 -12.11
C TYR A 416 -13.36 8.05 -13.45
N LYS A 417 -13.48 8.77 -14.55
CA LYS A 417 -13.22 8.23 -15.90
C LYS A 417 -11.76 7.83 -16.07
N GLY A 418 -10.82 8.69 -15.69
CA GLY A 418 -9.38 8.40 -15.74
C GLY A 418 -9.00 7.24 -14.82
N PHE A 419 -9.59 7.18 -13.62
CA PHE A 419 -9.40 6.09 -12.67
C PHE A 419 -9.91 4.75 -13.23
N SER A 420 -11.11 4.71 -13.80
CA SER A 420 -11.65 3.50 -14.45
C SER A 420 -10.75 3.02 -15.59
N ASN A 421 -10.23 3.96 -16.41
CA ASN A 421 -9.26 3.66 -17.47
C ASN A 421 -7.92 3.14 -16.90
N TYR A 422 -7.48 3.66 -15.76
CA TYR A 422 -6.29 3.18 -15.07
C TYR A 422 -6.47 1.73 -14.60
N ILE A 423 -7.54 1.44 -13.87
CA ILE A 423 -7.84 0.09 -13.39
C ILE A 423 -7.95 -0.89 -14.56
N SER A 424 -8.74 -0.58 -15.60
CA SER A 424 -8.92 -1.49 -16.74
C SER A 424 -7.65 -1.74 -17.56
N THR A 425 -6.75 -0.73 -17.64
CA THR A 425 -5.49 -0.85 -18.39
C THR A 425 -4.46 -1.71 -17.65
N TYR A 426 -4.41 -1.58 -16.31
CA TYR A 426 -3.37 -2.18 -15.48
C TYR A 426 -3.86 -3.32 -14.61
N ASP A 427 -5.10 -3.78 -14.76
CA ASP A 427 -5.61 -4.96 -14.08
C ASP A 427 -4.71 -6.19 -14.30
N GLY A 428 -4.31 -6.84 -13.22
CA GLY A 428 -3.37 -7.97 -13.23
C GLY A 428 -1.91 -7.59 -13.58
N LYS A 429 -1.55 -6.31 -13.47
CA LYS A 429 -0.21 -5.79 -13.81
C LYS A 429 0.36 -4.92 -12.70
N ALA A 430 1.68 -4.72 -12.75
CA ALA A 430 2.40 -3.74 -11.95
C ALA A 430 2.45 -2.39 -12.67
N ALA A 431 2.18 -1.30 -11.95
CA ALA A 431 2.10 0.06 -12.49
C ALA A 431 3.02 1.03 -11.75
N THR A 432 3.16 2.26 -12.30
CA THR A 432 3.93 3.35 -11.72
C THR A 432 3.04 4.56 -11.45
N ILE A 433 3.49 5.45 -10.54
CA ILE A 433 2.87 6.75 -10.28
C ILE A 433 2.72 7.55 -11.58
N ASP A 434 3.74 7.53 -12.44
CA ASP A 434 3.72 8.22 -13.72
C ASP A 434 2.57 7.75 -14.62
N GLN A 435 2.35 6.44 -14.69
CA GLN A 435 1.27 5.84 -15.47
C GLN A 435 -0.12 6.18 -14.92
N PHE A 436 -0.26 6.22 -13.58
CA PHE A 436 -1.49 6.65 -12.94
C PHE A 436 -1.82 8.11 -13.27
N VAL A 437 -0.87 9.04 -13.05
CA VAL A 437 -1.06 10.47 -13.33
C VAL A 437 -1.38 10.70 -14.81
N ASP A 438 -0.70 10.00 -15.72
CA ASP A 438 -0.96 10.11 -17.16
C ASP A 438 -2.38 9.66 -17.52
N LYS A 439 -2.89 8.59 -16.89
CA LYS A 439 -4.25 8.11 -17.11
C LYS A 439 -5.32 9.07 -16.57
N ILE A 440 -5.10 9.68 -15.40
CA ILE A 440 -6.02 10.68 -14.87
C ILE A 440 -6.04 11.94 -15.74
N LEU A 441 -4.89 12.35 -16.28
CA LEU A 441 -4.78 13.56 -17.11
C LEU A 441 -5.04 13.33 -18.61
N GLU A 442 -5.30 12.11 -19.04
CA GLU A 442 -5.46 11.74 -20.47
C GLU A 442 -6.50 12.62 -21.20
N HIS A 443 -7.55 13.04 -20.51
CA HIS A 443 -8.61 13.87 -21.05
C HIS A 443 -8.54 15.34 -20.61
N ASN A 444 -7.49 15.75 -19.90
CA ASN A 444 -7.31 17.13 -19.43
C ASN A 444 -6.06 17.77 -20.03
N LYS A 445 -6.26 18.59 -21.07
CA LYS A 445 -5.16 19.27 -21.78
C LYS A 445 -4.64 20.53 -21.07
N GLU A 446 -5.30 21.02 -20.03
CA GLU A 446 -4.94 22.25 -19.32
C GLU A 446 -3.80 22.03 -18.31
N ILE A 447 -3.59 20.80 -17.89
CA ILE A 447 -2.59 20.41 -16.89
C ILE A 447 -1.51 19.59 -17.60
N ASP A 448 -0.28 20.09 -17.57
CA ASP A 448 0.90 19.37 -18.06
C ASP A 448 1.27 18.26 -17.07
N PRO A 449 1.18 16.96 -17.46
CA PRO A 449 1.52 15.86 -16.57
C PRO A 449 2.94 15.94 -16.01
N LYS A 450 3.92 16.37 -16.81
CA LYS A 450 5.32 16.49 -16.38
C LYS A 450 5.48 17.50 -15.25
N LYS A 451 4.75 18.63 -15.33
CA LYS A 451 4.75 19.65 -14.28
C LYS A 451 4.01 19.20 -13.04
N PHE A 452 2.89 18.46 -13.19
CA PHE A 452 2.17 17.94 -12.03
C PHE A 452 3.00 16.89 -11.26
N LYS A 453 3.68 15.99 -11.97
CA LYS A 453 4.53 14.94 -11.39
C LYS A 453 5.67 15.48 -10.51
N VAL A 454 6.00 16.76 -10.59
CA VAL A 454 6.99 17.41 -9.71
C VAL A 454 6.57 17.31 -8.23
N TRP A 455 5.27 17.25 -7.92
CA TRP A 455 4.76 17.03 -6.56
C TRP A 455 5.29 15.75 -5.91
N TYR A 456 5.46 14.68 -6.69
CA TYR A 456 5.98 13.40 -6.20
C TYR A 456 7.50 13.40 -5.99
N LYS A 457 8.22 14.35 -6.62
CA LYS A 457 9.69 14.42 -6.60
C LYS A 457 10.26 15.46 -5.64
N GLN A 458 9.45 16.42 -5.22
CA GLN A 458 9.84 17.40 -4.21
C GLN A 458 9.63 16.86 -2.81
N ASN A 459 10.51 17.25 -1.88
CA ASN A 459 10.30 17.11 -0.44
C ASN A 459 10.22 18.50 0.22
N GLY A 460 9.74 18.54 1.46
CA GLY A 460 9.46 19.78 2.17
C GLY A 460 8.09 20.35 1.80
N THR A 461 7.52 21.11 2.74
CA THR A 461 6.23 21.76 2.56
C THR A 461 6.41 23.07 1.80
N PRO A 462 5.77 23.25 0.62
CA PRO A 462 5.86 24.50 -0.12
C PRO A 462 5.26 25.67 0.66
N LYS A 463 5.85 26.86 0.45
CA LYS A 463 5.35 28.12 1.03
C LYS A 463 4.77 29.01 -0.06
N VAL A 464 3.54 29.49 0.15
CA VAL A 464 2.82 30.37 -0.76
C VAL A 464 2.60 31.72 -0.09
N LYS A 465 2.92 32.80 -0.79
CA LYS A 465 2.73 34.18 -0.30
C LYS A 465 1.73 34.90 -1.19
N PHE A 466 0.82 35.62 -0.54
CA PHE A 466 -0.20 36.41 -1.20
C PHE A 466 0.00 37.89 -0.89
N ARG A 467 -0.23 38.75 -1.91
CA ARG A 467 -0.31 40.19 -1.80
C ARG A 467 -1.51 40.69 -2.58
N ARG A 468 -2.38 41.49 -1.97
CA ARG A 468 -3.53 42.13 -2.62
C ARG A 468 -3.16 43.53 -3.08
N ILE A 469 -3.59 43.89 -4.28
CA ILE A 469 -3.54 45.23 -4.82
C ILE A 469 -4.96 45.59 -5.23
N TRP A 470 -5.51 46.61 -4.60
CA TRP A 470 -6.89 47.05 -4.83
C TRP A 470 -6.91 48.39 -5.54
N ASP A 471 -7.58 48.44 -6.69
CA ASP A 471 -7.90 49.63 -7.42
C ASP A 471 -9.43 49.89 -7.25
N GLN A 472 -9.74 50.89 -6.40
CA GLN A 472 -11.11 51.23 -6.08
C GLN A 472 -11.81 51.92 -7.27
N THR A 473 -11.07 52.65 -8.11
CA THR A 473 -11.62 53.37 -9.26
C THR A 473 -12.05 52.40 -10.35
N ASP A 474 -11.24 51.40 -10.61
CA ASP A 474 -11.53 50.39 -11.62
C ASP A 474 -12.30 49.16 -11.04
N GLU A 475 -12.66 49.20 -9.76
CA GLU A 475 -13.28 48.05 -9.04
C GLU A 475 -12.51 46.74 -9.29
N LYS A 476 -11.15 46.80 -9.25
CA LYS A 476 -10.27 45.73 -9.67
C LYS A 476 -9.38 45.27 -8.54
N LEU A 477 -9.50 43.97 -8.23
CA LEU A 477 -8.62 43.30 -7.26
C LEU A 477 -7.58 42.45 -8.01
N THR A 478 -6.29 42.76 -7.79
CA THR A 478 -5.19 41.91 -8.26
C THR A 478 -4.59 41.17 -7.06
N ILE A 479 -4.49 39.85 -7.18
CA ILE A 479 -3.84 39.00 -6.18
C ILE A 479 -2.54 38.51 -6.76
N GLU A 480 -1.42 39.00 -6.23
CA GLU A 480 -0.08 38.50 -6.57
C GLU A 480 0.21 37.27 -5.70
N VAL A 481 0.61 36.19 -6.33
CA VAL A 481 0.90 34.92 -5.65
C VAL A 481 2.31 34.47 -6.00
N SER A 482 3.07 34.06 -5.01
CA SER A 482 4.40 33.47 -5.22
C SER A 482 4.55 32.18 -4.42
N GLN A 483 5.34 31.25 -4.94
CA GLN A 483 5.66 29.99 -4.27
C GLN A 483 7.16 29.80 -4.10
N SER A 484 7.54 29.11 -3.04
CA SER A 484 8.93 28.73 -2.75
C SER A 484 8.94 27.40 -1.98
N ASN A 485 10.09 26.72 -2.00
CA ASN A 485 10.32 25.55 -1.15
C ASN A 485 11.48 25.85 -0.19
N PRO A 486 11.34 25.59 1.14
CA PRO A 486 12.38 25.88 2.12
C PRO A 486 13.61 24.97 1.98
N ILE A 487 13.45 23.74 1.48
CA ILE A 487 14.55 22.78 1.29
C ILE A 487 15.22 23.00 -0.06
N LYS A 488 16.54 23.30 -0.06
CA LYS A 488 17.28 23.63 -1.28
C LYS A 488 18.12 22.49 -1.86
N LYS A 489 18.37 21.45 -1.10
CA LYS A 489 19.27 20.34 -1.51
C LYS A 489 18.69 19.43 -2.62
N ASN A 490 17.35 19.32 -2.69
CA ASN A 490 16.70 18.54 -3.73
C ASN A 490 16.58 19.40 -5.01
N PRO A 491 17.10 18.96 -6.15
CA PRO A 491 17.08 19.74 -7.40
C PRO A 491 15.66 20.05 -7.90
N TYR A 492 14.70 19.15 -7.65
CA TYR A 492 13.30 19.36 -8.02
C TYR A 492 12.64 20.51 -7.24
N ASN A 493 13.12 20.83 -6.03
CA ASN A 493 12.56 21.89 -5.18
C ASN A 493 12.71 23.30 -5.76
N ASN A 494 13.51 23.46 -6.82
CA ASN A 494 13.63 24.71 -7.58
C ASN A 494 12.58 24.83 -8.69
N LEU A 495 11.84 23.77 -9.02
CA LEU A 495 10.79 23.80 -10.03
C LEU A 495 9.47 24.33 -9.42
N PRO A 496 8.66 25.07 -10.18
CA PRO A 496 7.34 25.47 -9.71
C PRO A 496 6.39 24.27 -9.68
N LEU A 497 5.53 24.23 -8.67
CA LEU A 497 4.44 23.28 -8.53
C LEU A 497 3.16 23.82 -9.17
N ILE A 498 2.27 22.94 -9.59
CA ILE A 498 0.89 23.28 -9.95
C ILE A 498 0.07 23.22 -8.67
N ILE A 499 -0.39 24.37 -8.16
CA ILE A 499 -1.07 24.51 -6.88
C ILE A 499 -2.49 25.04 -7.10
N PRO A 500 -3.55 24.23 -6.90
CA PRO A 500 -4.91 24.73 -6.88
C PRO A 500 -5.19 25.51 -5.58
N ILE A 501 -5.75 26.69 -5.73
CA ILE A 501 -6.06 27.59 -4.63
C ILE A 501 -7.56 27.90 -4.66
N ASN A 502 -8.29 27.34 -3.73
CA ASN A 502 -9.68 27.72 -3.50
C ASN A 502 -9.69 29.03 -2.71
N LEU A 503 -10.29 30.06 -3.26
CA LEU A 503 -10.39 31.34 -2.60
C LEU A 503 -11.83 31.86 -2.58
N ALA A 504 -12.13 32.72 -1.60
CA ALA A 504 -13.35 33.51 -1.60
C ALA A 504 -13.02 34.98 -1.39
N ILE A 505 -13.60 35.83 -2.23
CA ILE A 505 -13.52 37.28 -2.16
C ILE A 505 -14.84 37.78 -1.58
N PHE A 506 -14.78 38.45 -0.44
CA PHE A 506 -15.95 39.03 0.22
C PHE A 506 -16.15 40.45 -0.34
N CYS A 507 -17.20 40.58 -1.13
CA CYS A 507 -17.62 41.85 -1.73
C CYS A 507 -18.57 42.59 -0.78
N GLY A 508 -18.84 43.86 -1.04
CA GLY A 508 -19.99 44.57 -0.44
C GLY A 508 -21.31 43.86 -0.77
N ASP A 509 -22.35 44.24 -0.08
CA ASP A 509 -23.74 43.74 -0.31
C ASP A 509 -23.91 42.21 -0.07
N ASN A 510 -23.19 41.65 0.89
CA ASN A 510 -23.22 40.21 1.24
C ASN A 510 -22.89 39.25 0.09
N LYS A 511 -22.29 39.72 -0.99
CA LYS A 511 -21.84 38.86 -2.09
C LYS A 511 -20.46 38.27 -1.82
N THR A 512 -20.34 36.99 -2.06
CA THR A 512 -19.06 36.27 -2.00
C THR A 512 -18.77 35.66 -3.37
N ILE A 513 -17.57 35.87 -3.88
CA ILE A 513 -17.08 35.26 -5.10
C ILE A 513 -16.15 34.11 -4.73
N GLU A 514 -16.61 32.89 -4.94
CA GLU A 514 -15.79 31.69 -4.73
C GLU A 514 -15.18 31.25 -6.06
N LYS A 515 -13.88 30.96 -6.05
CA LYS A 515 -13.17 30.54 -7.26
C LYS A 515 -11.95 29.68 -6.93
N THR A 516 -11.70 28.68 -7.79
CA THR A 516 -10.43 27.97 -7.81
C THR A 516 -9.54 28.59 -8.86
N VAL A 517 -8.39 29.09 -8.44
CA VAL A 517 -7.30 29.53 -9.35
C VAL A 517 -6.13 28.58 -9.26
N VAL A 518 -5.30 28.49 -10.29
CA VAL A 518 -4.20 27.53 -10.35
C VAL A 518 -2.88 28.29 -10.53
N LEU A 519 -2.04 28.23 -9.52
CA LEU A 519 -0.68 28.75 -9.59
C LEU A 519 0.21 27.76 -10.36
N LYS A 520 0.74 28.15 -11.52
CA LYS A 520 1.53 27.28 -12.42
C LYS A 520 3.00 27.69 -12.53
N THR A 521 3.37 28.85 -11.99
CA THR A 521 4.70 29.45 -12.08
C THR A 521 5.20 29.91 -10.72
N LYS A 522 6.47 30.30 -10.60
CA LYS A 522 7.03 30.81 -9.33
C LYS A 522 6.32 32.06 -8.81
N LYS A 523 5.83 32.90 -9.73
CA LYS A 523 5.05 34.11 -9.43
C LYS A 523 3.96 34.25 -10.49
N GLN A 524 2.74 34.58 -10.09
CA GLN A 524 1.58 34.73 -10.97
C GLN A 524 0.63 35.76 -10.38
N GLN A 525 -0.09 36.49 -11.23
CA GLN A 525 -1.14 37.41 -10.83
C GLN A 525 -2.49 36.88 -11.27
N PHE A 526 -3.49 37.04 -10.40
CA PHE A 526 -4.90 36.75 -10.68
C PHE A 526 -5.69 38.05 -10.54
N ILE A 527 -6.43 38.40 -11.58
CA ILE A 527 -7.16 39.67 -11.69
C ILE A 527 -8.66 39.40 -11.63
N PHE A 528 -9.34 40.12 -10.75
CA PHE A 528 -10.79 40.08 -10.57
C PHE A 528 -11.34 41.50 -10.78
N SER A 529 -12.24 41.67 -11.73
CA SER A 529 -12.88 42.93 -12.06
C SER A 529 -14.31 42.99 -11.54
N LYS A 530 -14.85 44.19 -11.40
CA LYS A 530 -16.20 44.46 -10.92
C LYS A 530 -16.43 43.97 -9.50
N ILE A 531 -15.39 44.13 -8.65
CA ILE A 531 -15.46 43.82 -7.23
C ILE A 531 -16.00 45.05 -6.51
N ARG A 532 -17.22 44.98 -5.98
CA ARG A 532 -17.74 46.04 -5.12
C ARG A 532 -17.35 45.77 -3.67
N SER A 533 -16.66 46.68 -3.05
CA SER A 533 -16.25 46.56 -1.64
C SER A 533 -16.46 47.87 -0.91
N HIS A 534 -17.05 47.80 0.27
CA HIS A 534 -17.12 48.93 1.21
C HIS A 534 -15.85 49.03 2.09
N LEU A 535 -14.97 48.04 2.02
CA LEU A 535 -13.71 48.01 2.72
C LEU A 535 -12.62 48.72 1.88
N GLN A 536 -11.60 49.24 2.51
CA GLN A 536 -10.45 49.85 1.81
C GLN A 536 -9.79 48.83 0.85
N ILE A 537 -9.72 47.57 1.27
CA ILE A 537 -9.26 46.44 0.44
C ILE A 537 -10.23 45.28 0.64
N PRO A 538 -10.77 44.61 -0.40
CA PRO A 538 -11.63 43.45 -0.24
C PRO A 538 -10.97 42.34 0.58
N LEU A 539 -11.73 41.75 1.51
CA LEU A 539 -11.26 40.61 2.28
C LEU A 539 -11.21 39.36 1.38
N VAL A 540 -10.14 38.59 1.49
CA VAL A 540 -9.95 37.34 0.75
C VAL A 540 -9.52 36.23 1.70
N THR A 541 -10.17 35.08 1.58
CA THR A 541 -9.71 33.84 2.23
C THR A 541 -9.08 32.90 1.22
N TYR A 542 -8.02 32.22 1.60
CA TYR A 542 -7.23 31.36 0.72
C TYR A 542 -7.23 29.91 1.20
N PHE A 543 -6.98 28.98 0.28
CA PHE A 543 -6.90 27.53 0.54
C PHE A 543 -8.11 26.97 1.29
N ARG A 544 -9.31 27.47 0.96
CA ARG A 544 -10.57 26.94 1.52
C ARG A 544 -10.62 25.44 1.28
N GLU A 545 -11.21 24.71 2.24
CA GLU A 545 -11.27 23.25 2.26
C GLU A 545 -9.88 22.59 2.23
N PHE A 546 -8.84 23.34 2.62
CA PHE A 546 -7.46 22.89 2.56
C PHE A 546 -7.10 22.36 1.17
N SER A 547 -7.27 23.21 0.14
CA SER A 547 -7.21 22.81 -1.28
C SER A 547 -5.83 22.33 -1.75
N SER A 548 -4.78 22.55 -0.97
CA SER A 548 -3.42 22.06 -1.25
C SER A 548 -2.59 21.95 0.03
N PRO A 549 -1.66 20.97 0.12
CA PRO A 549 -0.80 20.75 1.29
C PRO A 549 0.38 21.72 1.31
N VAL A 550 0.11 22.99 1.64
CA VAL A 550 1.10 24.07 1.67
C VAL A 550 0.99 24.89 2.95
N GLU A 551 2.08 25.54 3.32
CA GLU A 551 2.06 26.67 4.24
C GLU A 551 1.82 27.96 3.46
N TRP A 552 1.12 28.93 4.04
CA TRP A 552 0.87 30.20 3.37
C TRP A 552 0.86 31.39 4.31
N GLU A 553 1.19 32.54 3.77
CA GLU A 553 1.10 33.83 4.44
C GLU A 553 0.42 34.85 3.52
N SER A 554 -0.25 35.80 4.08
CA SER A 554 -0.96 36.86 3.37
C SER A 554 -0.76 38.19 4.04
N ASP A 555 -0.95 39.28 3.30
CA ASP A 555 -1.05 40.65 3.79
C ASP A 555 -2.35 40.92 4.59
N THR A 556 -3.23 39.91 4.69
CA THR A 556 -4.40 39.90 5.57
C THR A 556 -4.05 39.16 6.86
N THR A 557 -3.52 39.81 7.84
CA THR A 557 -3.42 39.30 9.21
C THR A 557 -4.40 40.07 10.11
#